data_9eeb4d15df5c4557d27ff93543ffe093
#
_entry.id   9eeb4d15df5c4557d27ff93543ffe093
#
_cell.length_a   1.000
_cell.length_b   1.000
_cell.length_c   1.000
_cell.angle_alpha   90.00
_cell.angle_beta   90.00
_cell.angle_gamma   90.00
#
_symmetry.space_group_name_H-M   'P 1'
#
loop_
_entity.id
_entity.type
_entity.pdbx_description
1 polymer ?
#
loop_
_entity_poly.entity_id
_entity_poly.type
_entity_poly.pdbx_seq_one_letter_code
_entity_poly.pdbx_strand_id
1 'polypeptide(L)'
;LTFRSIKRLIGKNIEDLQENESYLPCKYIHDENIIKFEVFNRVLTPIEISSEILKHLKDFSEKKLNGEIEGCVITVPAYFDDAQRQATKDAANLAGLKVLRLLNEPTAAAIAYGLESKKVSKVLVYDLGGGTFDVSVLDLNDGVFKVLATGGNSSLGGDDFDNLIVTHIIEKLNLNIDDDKKNKLYLYSKKIKY
;
A
#
# COMPACT_ATOMS: atom_id res chain seq x y z
N LEU A 1 2.52 5.53 18.19
CA LEU A 1 1.47 5.30 17.20
C LEU A 1 2.13 4.85 15.90
N THR A 2 1.63 3.76 15.29
CA THR A 2 2.19 3.22 14.04
C THR A 2 1.07 3.10 13.02
N PHE A 3 1.21 3.75 11.87
CA PHE A 3 0.32 3.54 10.72
C PHE A 3 0.78 2.31 9.94
N ARG A 4 -0.18 1.51 9.51
CA ARG A 4 0.03 0.33 8.67
C ARG A 4 -0.94 0.37 7.51
N SER A 5 -0.55 -0.21 6.39
CA SER A 5 -1.43 -0.39 5.22
C SER A 5 -2.15 0.88 4.76
N ILE A 6 -1.52 2.05 4.94
CA ILE A 6 -2.11 3.35 4.58
C ILE A 6 -2.48 3.42 3.08
N LYS A 7 -1.82 2.60 2.25
CA LYS A 7 -2.13 2.42 0.83
C LYS A 7 -3.60 2.04 0.58
N ARG A 8 -4.22 1.31 1.52
CA ARG A 8 -5.64 0.93 1.44
C ARG A 8 -6.60 2.11 1.50
N LEU A 9 -6.13 3.25 2.03
CA LEU A 9 -6.96 4.42 2.33
C LEU A 9 -6.66 5.61 1.41
N ILE A 10 -5.59 5.54 0.62
CA ILE A 10 -5.20 6.65 -0.25
C ILE A 10 -6.25 6.86 -1.36
N GLY A 11 -6.73 8.09 -1.52
CA GLY A 11 -7.73 8.45 -2.50
C GLY A 11 -9.14 7.93 -2.21
N LYS A 12 -9.38 7.35 -1.01
CA LYS A 12 -10.69 6.88 -0.58
C LYS A 12 -11.40 7.88 0.32
N ASN A 13 -12.72 7.83 0.30
CA ASN A 13 -13.62 8.57 1.18
C ASN A 13 -14.05 7.71 2.37
N ILE A 14 -14.70 8.34 3.35
CA ILE A 14 -15.26 7.63 4.52
C ILE A 14 -16.30 6.58 4.08
N GLU A 15 -17.11 6.88 3.08
CA GLU A 15 -18.11 5.96 2.53
C GLU A 15 -17.50 4.69 1.91
N ASP A 16 -16.24 4.78 1.44
CA ASP A 16 -15.48 3.65 0.90
C ASP A 16 -14.90 2.75 1.99
N LEU A 17 -14.93 3.18 3.25
CA LEU A 17 -14.57 2.36 4.39
C LEU A 17 -15.69 1.35 4.62
N GLN A 18 -15.55 0.15 4.06
CA GLN A 18 -16.42 -0.96 4.39
C GLN A 18 -16.29 -1.32 5.87
N GLU A 19 -17.27 -2.01 6.44
CA GLU A 19 -17.42 -2.37 7.87
C GLU A 19 -16.19 -2.99 8.58
N ASN A 20 -15.07 -3.14 7.89
CA ASN A 20 -13.80 -3.67 8.41
C ASN A 20 -12.89 -2.59 9.01
N GLU A 21 -13.46 -1.66 9.75
CA GLU A 21 -12.72 -0.60 10.46
C GLU A 21 -11.76 -1.11 11.56
N SER A 22 -11.87 -2.38 11.91
CA SER A 22 -11.04 -3.03 12.95
C SER A 22 -9.54 -2.99 12.68
N TYR A 23 -9.13 -2.61 11.48
CA TYR A 23 -7.71 -2.51 11.07
C TYR A 23 -7.15 -1.10 11.06
N LEU A 24 -7.98 -0.09 11.36
CA LEU A 24 -7.50 1.30 11.41
C LEU A 24 -6.61 1.49 12.65
N PRO A 25 -5.43 2.08 12.49
CA PRO A 25 -4.43 2.18 13.56
C PRO A 25 -4.80 3.18 14.66
N CYS A 26 -5.81 3.99 14.43
CA CYS A 26 -6.31 5.00 15.34
C CYS A 26 -7.73 5.44 14.95
N LYS A 27 -8.37 6.17 15.86
CA LYS A 27 -9.67 6.79 15.57
C LYS A 27 -9.52 7.78 14.42
N TYR A 28 -10.42 7.66 13.45
CA TYR A 28 -10.54 8.65 12.38
C TYR A 28 -11.62 9.68 12.76
N ILE A 29 -11.49 10.85 12.17
CA ILE A 29 -12.43 11.96 12.36
C ILE A 29 -13.44 11.88 11.22
N HIS A 30 -14.73 11.89 11.59
CA HIS A 30 -15.80 12.06 10.61
C HIS A 30 -15.91 13.55 10.25
N ASP A 31 -15.30 13.95 9.14
CA ASP A 31 -15.33 15.31 8.65
C ASP A 31 -15.38 15.32 7.12
N GLU A 32 -16.44 15.90 6.57
CA GLU A 32 -16.61 16.20 5.13
C GLU A 32 -16.21 15.09 4.14
N ASN A 33 -16.55 13.84 4.42
CA ASN A 33 -16.21 12.68 3.57
C ASN A 33 -14.71 12.38 3.41
N ILE A 34 -13.80 13.13 4.04
CA ILE A 34 -12.37 12.90 3.96
C ILE A 34 -11.90 12.10 5.16
N ILE A 35 -11.15 11.03 4.92
CA ILE A 35 -10.51 10.27 5.99
C ILE A 35 -9.43 11.12 6.63
N LYS A 36 -9.58 11.42 7.92
CA LYS A 36 -8.61 12.16 8.72
C LYS A 36 -8.31 11.39 10.00
N PHE A 37 -7.07 11.42 10.44
CA PHE A 37 -6.61 10.79 11.66
C PHE A 37 -6.12 11.82 12.67
N GLU A 38 -6.55 11.71 13.91
CA GLU A 38 -5.97 12.49 14.99
C GLU A 38 -4.70 11.81 15.51
N VAL A 39 -3.56 12.48 15.34
CA VAL A 39 -2.23 11.99 15.70
C VAL A 39 -1.57 12.98 16.64
N PHE A 40 -1.57 12.69 17.96
CA PHE A 40 -1.15 13.65 18.97
C PHE A 40 -1.96 14.95 18.85
N ASN A 41 -1.31 16.06 18.53
CA ASN A 41 -1.94 17.38 18.36
C ASN A 41 -2.07 17.79 16.88
N ARG A 42 -2.04 16.84 15.96
CA ARG A 42 -2.13 17.05 14.51
C ARG A 42 -3.24 16.20 13.91
N VAL A 43 -3.86 16.73 12.88
CA VAL A 43 -4.80 15.98 12.03
C VAL A 43 -4.08 15.68 10.73
N LEU A 44 -4.05 14.41 10.35
CA LEU A 44 -3.34 13.95 9.15
C LEU A 44 -4.29 13.15 8.25
N THR A 45 -4.17 13.36 6.95
CA THR A 45 -4.83 12.59 5.90
C THR A 45 -3.97 11.40 5.45
N PRO A 46 -4.55 10.40 4.77
CA PRO A 46 -3.77 9.31 4.15
C PRO A 46 -2.70 9.82 3.18
N ILE A 47 -2.95 10.93 2.48
CA ILE A 47 -1.99 11.56 1.56
C ILE A 47 -0.78 12.09 2.33
N GLU A 48 -1.00 12.81 3.43
CA GLU A 48 0.08 13.36 4.26
C GLU A 48 0.90 12.25 4.92
N ILE A 49 0.26 11.20 5.41
CA ILE A 49 0.95 10.04 5.99
C ILE A 49 1.80 9.33 4.92
N SER A 50 1.26 9.18 3.71
CA SER A 50 1.99 8.59 2.58
C SER A 50 3.18 9.47 2.17
N SER A 51 3.02 10.79 2.23
CA SER A 51 4.10 11.74 1.92
C SER A 51 5.28 11.61 2.86
N GLU A 52 5.06 11.37 4.14
CA GLU A 52 6.15 11.17 5.11
C GLU A 52 6.96 9.90 4.79
N ILE A 53 6.30 8.83 4.33
CA ILE A 53 6.98 7.61 3.87
C ILE A 53 7.84 7.91 2.63
N LEU A 54 7.26 8.60 1.65
CA LEU A 54 7.95 8.95 0.41
C LEU A 54 9.12 9.90 0.66
N LYS A 55 8.97 10.87 1.58
CA LYS A 55 10.04 11.76 2.01
C LYS A 55 11.20 10.99 2.64
N HIS A 56 10.90 10.04 3.52
CA HIS A 56 11.92 9.20 4.11
C HIS A 56 12.68 8.38 3.04
N LEU A 57 11.97 7.83 2.06
CA LEU A 57 12.58 7.10 0.94
C LEU A 57 13.44 8.02 0.06
N LYS A 58 12.99 9.25 -0.20
CA LYS A 58 13.79 10.26 -0.88
C LYS A 58 15.11 10.52 -0.16
N ASP A 59 15.03 10.91 1.12
CA ASP A 59 16.20 11.22 1.94
C ASP A 59 17.18 10.04 2.01
N PHE A 60 16.66 8.82 2.15
CA PHE A 60 17.46 7.60 2.14
C PHE A 60 18.17 7.39 0.81
N SER A 61 17.45 7.57 -0.30
CA SER A 61 18.00 7.36 -1.65
C SER A 61 19.04 8.42 -2.00
N GLU A 62 18.80 9.69 -1.70
CA GLU A 62 19.77 10.77 -1.92
C GLU A 62 21.06 10.56 -1.14
N LYS A 63 20.95 10.11 0.11
CA LYS A 63 22.14 9.72 0.90
C LYS A 63 22.89 8.55 0.28
N LYS A 64 22.20 7.54 -0.25
CA LYS A 64 22.83 6.37 -0.89
C LYS A 64 23.48 6.70 -2.22
N LEU A 65 22.86 7.56 -3.01
CA LEU A 65 23.36 7.98 -4.32
C LEU A 65 24.41 9.13 -4.21
N ASN A 66 24.53 9.73 -3.02
CA ASN A 66 25.36 10.90 -2.75
C ASN A 66 25.04 12.06 -3.72
N GLY A 67 23.76 12.28 -3.97
CA GLY A 67 23.26 13.32 -4.89
C GLY A 67 21.75 13.46 -4.81
N GLU A 68 21.25 14.56 -5.40
CA GLU A 68 19.81 14.84 -5.47
C GLU A 68 19.09 13.95 -6.49
N ILE A 69 17.82 13.65 -6.22
CA ILE A 69 16.96 12.90 -7.12
C ILE A 69 16.22 13.88 -8.02
N GLU A 70 16.46 13.81 -9.34
CA GLU A 70 15.77 14.63 -10.33
C GLU A 70 14.29 14.32 -10.47
N GLY A 71 13.90 13.05 -10.21
CA GLY A 71 12.52 12.59 -10.26
C GLY A 71 12.40 11.10 -10.00
N CYS A 72 11.17 10.63 -9.90
CA CYS A 72 10.87 9.23 -9.60
C CYS A 72 9.76 8.66 -10.48
N VAL A 73 9.80 7.34 -10.66
CA VAL A 73 8.69 6.53 -11.15
C VAL A 73 8.06 5.86 -9.94
N ILE A 74 6.76 6.01 -9.77
CA ILE A 74 6.02 5.41 -8.65
C ILE A 74 5.09 4.34 -9.22
N THR A 75 5.11 3.15 -8.60
CA THR A 75 4.19 2.08 -8.98
C THR A 75 2.88 2.17 -8.22
N VAL A 76 1.80 1.85 -8.92
CA VAL A 76 0.44 1.80 -8.37
C VAL A 76 -0.26 0.52 -8.84
N PRO A 77 -1.21 -0.03 -8.07
CA PRO A 77 -2.04 -1.13 -8.53
C PRO A 77 -2.72 -0.81 -9.86
N ALA A 78 -2.88 -1.83 -10.70
CA ALA A 78 -3.50 -1.63 -12.02
C ALA A 78 -4.98 -1.20 -11.93
N TYR A 79 -5.67 -1.57 -10.84
CA TYR A 79 -7.07 -1.22 -10.60
C TYR A 79 -7.27 0.14 -9.90
N PHE A 80 -6.19 0.84 -9.48
CA PHE A 80 -6.34 2.18 -8.91
C PHE A 80 -7.11 3.08 -9.87
N ASP A 81 -8.14 3.72 -9.35
CA ASP A 81 -8.88 4.74 -10.05
C ASP A 81 -8.10 6.08 -10.17
N ASP A 82 -8.68 7.04 -10.86
CA ASP A 82 -8.04 8.33 -11.08
C ASP A 82 -7.83 9.12 -9.77
N ALA A 83 -8.75 9.00 -8.80
CA ALA A 83 -8.62 9.67 -7.50
C ALA A 83 -7.44 9.10 -6.70
N GLN A 84 -7.31 7.78 -6.64
CA GLN A 84 -6.19 7.10 -5.98
C GLN A 84 -4.84 7.39 -6.65
N ARG A 85 -4.81 7.44 -7.98
CA ARG A 85 -3.62 7.82 -8.77
C ARG A 85 -3.23 9.27 -8.51
N GLN A 86 -4.19 10.18 -8.49
CA GLN A 86 -3.93 11.59 -8.20
C GLN A 86 -3.46 11.76 -6.76
N ALA A 87 -4.10 11.13 -5.79
CA ALA A 87 -3.70 11.17 -4.38
C ALA A 87 -2.26 10.64 -4.17
N THR A 88 -1.85 9.63 -4.96
CA THR A 88 -0.46 9.13 -4.94
C THR A 88 0.52 10.18 -5.48
N LYS A 89 0.18 10.89 -6.55
CA LYS A 89 0.99 12.01 -7.05
C LYS A 89 1.08 13.16 -6.05
N ASP A 90 -0.04 13.48 -5.40
CA ASP A 90 -0.10 14.56 -4.41
C ASP A 90 0.77 14.24 -3.19
N ALA A 91 0.75 12.99 -2.73
CA ALA A 91 1.64 12.52 -1.66
C ALA A 91 3.12 12.66 -2.05
N ALA A 92 3.47 12.34 -3.30
CA ALA A 92 4.84 12.49 -3.80
C ALA A 92 5.25 13.97 -3.92
N ASN A 93 4.35 14.81 -4.41
CA ASN A 93 4.59 16.26 -4.50
C ASN A 93 4.80 16.88 -3.10
N LEU A 94 3.99 16.49 -2.11
CA LEU A 94 4.16 16.91 -0.71
C LEU A 94 5.51 16.45 -0.13
N ALA A 95 6.01 15.29 -0.56
CA ALA A 95 7.33 14.78 -0.20
C ALA A 95 8.48 15.49 -0.93
N GLY A 96 8.20 16.44 -1.82
CA GLY A 96 9.20 17.12 -2.64
C GLY A 96 9.81 16.21 -3.72
N LEU A 97 9.04 15.21 -4.20
CA LEU A 97 9.42 14.34 -5.30
C LEU A 97 8.74 14.79 -6.60
N LYS A 98 9.50 14.87 -7.68
CA LYS A 98 8.97 15.09 -9.02
C LYS A 98 8.55 13.72 -9.60
N VAL A 99 7.25 13.50 -9.78
CA VAL A 99 6.75 12.27 -10.40
C VAL A 99 6.93 12.33 -11.92
N LEU A 100 7.83 11.53 -12.45
CA LEU A 100 8.06 11.42 -13.89
C LEU A 100 6.97 10.58 -14.54
N ARG A 101 6.55 9.50 -13.86
CA ARG A 101 5.52 8.58 -14.35
C ARG A 101 4.91 7.79 -13.20
N LEU A 102 3.61 7.47 -13.32
CA LEU A 102 3.00 6.35 -12.61
C LEU A 102 3.05 5.11 -13.51
N LEU A 103 3.47 3.98 -12.95
CA LEU A 103 3.56 2.70 -13.65
C LEU A 103 2.68 1.69 -12.92
N ASN A 104 1.96 0.85 -13.66
CA ASN A 104 1.20 -0.23 -13.03
C ASN A 104 2.15 -1.27 -12.41
N GLU A 105 1.88 -1.69 -11.18
CA GLU A 105 2.69 -2.68 -10.44
C GLU A 105 2.92 -3.98 -11.23
N PRO A 106 1.90 -4.59 -11.87
CA PRO A 106 2.13 -5.80 -12.67
C PRO A 106 3.03 -5.55 -13.91
N THR A 107 2.97 -4.34 -14.48
CA THR A 107 3.88 -3.97 -15.58
C THR A 107 5.32 -3.83 -15.08
N ALA A 108 5.51 -3.19 -13.92
CA ALA A 108 6.83 -3.07 -13.31
C ALA A 108 7.43 -4.44 -12.95
N ALA A 109 6.62 -5.35 -12.42
CA ALA A 109 7.03 -6.73 -12.14
C ALA A 109 7.45 -7.46 -13.44
N ALA A 110 6.67 -7.34 -14.50
CA ALA A 110 6.99 -7.95 -15.79
C ALA A 110 8.32 -7.42 -16.38
N ILE A 111 8.56 -6.11 -16.28
CA ILE A 111 9.83 -5.49 -16.69
C ILE A 111 10.99 -6.03 -15.85
N ALA A 112 10.83 -6.08 -14.51
CA ALA A 112 11.87 -6.58 -13.61
C ALA A 112 12.27 -8.04 -13.89
N TYR A 113 11.36 -8.85 -14.43
CA TYR A 113 11.64 -10.21 -14.90
C TYR A 113 12.24 -10.29 -16.32
N GLY A 114 12.54 -9.15 -16.95
CA GLY A 114 13.13 -9.11 -18.30
C GLY A 114 12.18 -9.60 -19.39
N LEU A 115 10.87 -9.45 -19.19
CA LEU A 115 9.88 -9.93 -20.15
C LEU A 115 9.72 -9.00 -21.35
N GLU A 116 10.28 -7.80 -21.31
CA GLU A 116 10.26 -6.83 -22.41
C GLU A 116 10.97 -7.34 -23.67
N SER A 117 11.90 -8.28 -23.52
CA SER A 117 12.62 -8.89 -24.64
C SER A 117 11.82 -9.98 -25.37
N LYS A 118 10.70 -10.44 -24.81
CA LYS A 118 9.85 -11.46 -25.43
C LYS A 118 8.97 -10.85 -26.51
N LYS A 119 8.97 -11.47 -27.70
CA LYS A 119 8.22 -10.95 -28.86
C LYS A 119 6.71 -10.97 -28.65
N VAL A 120 6.15 -12.06 -28.15
CA VAL A 120 4.72 -12.20 -27.84
C VAL A 120 4.55 -13.17 -26.67
N SER A 121 3.86 -12.76 -25.63
CA SER A 121 3.46 -13.69 -24.57
C SER A 121 2.33 -13.13 -23.72
N LYS A 122 1.53 -14.03 -23.17
CA LYS A 122 0.58 -13.69 -22.11
C LYS A 122 1.17 -14.09 -20.76
N VAL A 123 1.11 -13.19 -19.79
CA VAL A 123 1.69 -13.37 -18.47
C VAL A 123 0.64 -13.09 -17.42
N LEU A 124 0.56 -13.99 -16.45
CA LEU A 124 -0.20 -13.75 -15.23
C LEU A 124 0.78 -13.26 -14.16
N VAL A 125 0.49 -12.09 -13.61
CA VAL A 125 1.19 -11.55 -12.43
C VAL A 125 0.30 -11.79 -11.22
N TYR A 126 0.83 -12.51 -10.23
CA TYR A 126 0.18 -12.79 -8.96
C TYR A 126 0.97 -12.06 -7.87
N ASP A 127 0.38 -11.01 -7.31
CA ASP A 127 1.00 -10.15 -6.30
C ASP A 127 0.22 -10.22 -4.99
N LEU A 128 0.73 -10.96 -4.01
CA LEU A 128 0.19 -11.02 -2.65
C LEU A 128 1.14 -10.25 -1.73
N GLY A 129 0.83 -8.97 -1.54
CA GLY A 129 1.60 -8.07 -0.69
C GLY A 129 1.23 -8.11 0.78
N GLY A 130 1.73 -7.15 1.54
CA GLY A 130 1.36 -6.99 2.96
C GLY A 130 -0.06 -6.48 3.16
N GLY A 131 -0.55 -5.65 2.26
CA GLY A 131 -1.84 -4.97 2.39
C GLY A 131 -2.86 -5.31 1.31
N THR A 132 -2.44 -5.73 0.13
CA THR A 132 -3.31 -6.01 -1.01
C THR A 132 -2.95 -7.32 -1.67
N PHE A 133 -3.93 -7.93 -2.32
CA PHE A 133 -3.77 -9.06 -3.21
C PHE A 133 -4.23 -8.67 -4.61
N ASP A 134 -3.35 -8.81 -5.59
CA ASP A 134 -3.56 -8.40 -6.96
C ASP A 134 -3.21 -9.52 -7.94
N VAL A 135 -4.09 -9.75 -8.91
CA VAL A 135 -3.85 -10.64 -10.03
C VAL A 135 -4.09 -9.87 -11.31
N SER A 136 -3.14 -9.91 -12.24
CA SER A 136 -3.24 -9.21 -13.50
C SER A 136 -2.80 -10.11 -14.65
N VAL A 137 -3.56 -10.08 -15.74
CA VAL A 137 -3.18 -10.74 -17.00
C VAL A 137 -2.66 -9.66 -17.94
N LEU A 138 -1.42 -9.82 -18.38
CA LEU A 138 -0.76 -8.94 -19.32
C LEU A 138 -0.62 -9.63 -20.67
N ASP A 139 -0.81 -8.86 -21.75
CA ASP A 139 -0.38 -9.22 -23.10
C ASP A 139 0.89 -8.43 -23.43
N LEU A 140 1.94 -9.15 -23.77
CA LEU A 140 3.24 -8.60 -24.10
C LEU A 140 3.45 -8.76 -25.60
N ASN A 141 3.61 -7.65 -26.29
CA ASN A 141 3.87 -7.65 -27.72
C ASN A 141 4.90 -6.56 -28.06
N ASP A 142 6.07 -6.97 -28.55
CA ASP A 142 7.17 -6.10 -29.00
C ASP A 142 7.48 -4.95 -28.02
N GLY A 143 7.64 -5.27 -26.71
CA GLY A 143 7.95 -4.30 -25.67
C GLY A 143 6.75 -3.48 -25.16
N VAL A 144 5.56 -3.72 -25.70
CA VAL A 144 4.32 -3.08 -25.22
C VAL A 144 3.62 -4.01 -24.24
N PHE A 145 3.31 -3.50 -23.07
CA PHE A 145 2.59 -4.20 -22.00
C PHE A 145 1.15 -3.71 -21.95
N LYS A 146 0.22 -4.57 -22.33
CA LYS A 146 -1.22 -4.29 -22.25
C LYS A 146 -1.85 -5.10 -21.14
N VAL A 147 -2.47 -4.43 -20.17
CA VAL A 147 -3.27 -5.09 -19.12
C VAL A 147 -4.58 -5.55 -19.76
N LEU A 148 -4.83 -6.86 -19.79
CA LEU A 148 -6.04 -7.45 -20.34
C LEU A 148 -7.15 -7.57 -19.31
N ALA A 149 -6.79 -7.96 -18.09
CA ALA A 149 -7.71 -8.12 -16.97
C ALA A 149 -6.98 -7.92 -15.65
N THR A 150 -7.71 -7.43 -14.67
CA THR A 150 -7.25 -7.31 -13.28
C THR A 150 -8.30 -7.88 -12.34
N GLY A 151 -7.87 -8.45 -11.23
CA GLY A 151 -8.70 -8.90 -10.14
C GLY A 151 -7.90 -8.86 -8.85
N GLY A 152 -8.54 -9.11 -7.73
CA GLY A 152 -7.86 -9.12 -6.45
C GLY A 152 -8.74 -8.66 -5.31
N ASN A 153 -8.10 -8.32 -4.21
CA ASN A 153 -8.76 -7.80 -3.02
C ASN A 153 -7.87 -6.71 -2.38
N SER A 154 -8.35 -5.48 -2.37
CA SER A 154 -7.62 -4.32 -1.82
C SER A 154 -7.51 -4.34 -0.29
N SER A 155 -8.16 -5.30 0.38
CA SER A 155 -8.17 -5.47 1.83
C SER A 155 -7.69 -6.86 2.26
N LEU A 156 -6.93 -7.56 1.42
CA LEU A 156 -6.34 -8.87 1.73
C LEU A 156 -4.83 -8.81 1.52
N GLY A 157 -4.07 -9.17 2.54
CA GLY A 157 -2.61 -9.24 2.48
C GLY A 157 -2.01 -9.86 3.73
N GLY A 158 -0.70 -9.80 3.85
CA GLY A 158 0.04 -10.36 4.97
C GLY A 158 -0.40 -9.83 6.34
N ASP A 159 -0.86 -8.57 6.40
CA ASP A 159 -1.35 -7.96 7.64
C ASP A 159 -2.66 -8.62 8.11
N ASP A 160 -3.50 -9.12 7.20
CA ASP A 160 -4.73 -9.82 7.56
C ASP A 160 -4.43 -11.22 8.12
N PHE A 161 -3.45 -11.91 7.54
CA PHE A 161 -2.97 -13.19 8.10
C PHE A 161 -2.38 -13.00 9.50
N ASP A 162 -1.62 -11.94 9.73
CA ASP A 162 -1.09 -11.62 11.05
C ASP A 162 -2.21 -11.37 12.06
N ASN A 163 -3.24 -10.63 11.68
CA ASN A 163 -4.41 -10.37 12.52
C ASN A 163 -5.20 -11.65 12.83
N LEU A 164 -5.38 -12.54 11.85
CA LEU A 164 -6.04 -13.82 12.07
C LEU A 164 -5.27 -14.70 13.08
N ILE A 165 -3.93 -14.73 13.00
CA ILE A 165 -3.09 -15.43 13.96
C ILE A 165 -3.27 -14.84 15.36
N VAL A 166 -3.27 -13.52 15.50
CA VAL A 166 -3.48 -12.83 16.77
C VAL A 166 -4.86 -13.16 17.36
N THR A 167 -5.90 -13.08 16.54
CA THR A 167 -7.27 -13.38 16.95
C THR A 167 -7.37 -14.84 17.42
N HIS A 168 -6.83 -15.77 16.64
CA HIS A 168 -6.83 -17.20 17.01
C HIS A 168 -6.12 -17.47 18.34
N ILE A 169 -4.97 -16.82 18.60
CA ILE A 169 -4.24 -16.95 19.86
C ILE A 169 -5.08 -16.41 21.04
N ILE A 170 -5.69 -15.24 20.87
CA ILE A 170 -6.53 -14.61 21.90
C ILE A 170 -7.71 -15.53 22.26
N GLU A 171 -8.41 -16.05 21.26
CA GLU A 171 -9.57 -16.95 21.44
C GLU A 171 -9.15 -18.27 22.07
N LYS A 172 -8.14 -18.94 21.51
CA LYS A 172 -7.67 -20.25 21.97
C LYS A 172 -7.19 -20.25 23.42
N LEU A 173 -6.55 -19.17 23.84
CA LEU A 173 -6.02 -19.01 25.20
C LEU A 173 -6.95 -18.22 26.12
N ASN A 174 -8.15 -17.85 25.63
CA ASN A 174 -9.13 -17.04 26.35
C ASN A 174 -8.50 -15.80 27.03
N LEU A 175 -7.67 -15.06 26.26
CA LEU A 175 -6.94 -13.91 26.79
C LEU A 175 -7.83 -12.68 26.86
N ASN A 176 -7.85 -12.04 28.01
CA ASN A 176 -8.40 -10.68 28.15
C ASN A 176 -7.25 -9.67 28.13
N ILE A 177 -6.99 -9.08 26.96
CA ILE A 177 -5.87 -8.17 26.73
C ILE A 177 -6.34 -6.84 26.17
N ASP A 178 -5.65 -5.78 26.56
CA ASP A 178 -5.83 -4.43 26.05
C ASP A 178 -5.19 -4.25 24.64
N ASP A 179 -5.47 -3.11 24.01
CA ASP A 179 -4.96 -2.79 22.67
C ASP A 179 -3.42 -2.76 22.61
N ASP A 180 -2.74 -2.35 23.67
CA ASP A 180 -1.27 -2.31 23.72
C ASP A 180 -0.69 -3.73 23.69
N LYS A 181 -1.27 -4.66 24.44
CA LYS A 181 -0.87 -6.06 24.42
C LYS A 181 -1.22 -6.74 23.10
N LYS A 182 -2.40 -6.41 22.53
CA LYS A 182 -2.81 -6.88 21.21
C LYS A 182 -1.81 -6.41 20.14
N ASN A 183 -1.39 -5.16 20.15
CA ASN A 183 -0.39 -4.62 19.26
C ASN A 183 0.99 -5.32 19.39
N LYS A 184 1.41 -5.62 20.64
CA LYS A 184 2.63 -6.39 20.88
C LYS A 184 2.51 -7.81 20.31
N LEU A 185 1.38 -8.48 20.55
CA LEU A 185 1.12 -9.82 20.02
C LEU A 185 1.16 -9.82 18.47
N TYR A 186 0.61 -8.78 17.84
CA TYR A 186 0.69 -8.58 16.40
C TYR A 186 2.15 -8.45 15.89
N LEU A 187 3.01 -7.74 16.61
CA LEU A 187 4.43 -7.64 16.26
C LEU A 187 5.16 -9.00 16.39
N TYR A 188 4.73 -9.83 17.34
CA TYR A 188 5.26 -11.19 17.48
C TYR A 188 4.73 -12.12 16.38
N SER A 189 3.46 -12.01 15.97
CA SER A 189 2.90 -12.83 14.90
C SER A 189 3.66 -12.68 13.58
N LYS A 190 4.12 -11.46 13.27
CA LYS A 190 5.01 -11.22 12.12
C LYS A 190 6.31 -12.02 12.17
N LYS A 191 6.88 -12.20 13.36
CA LYS A 191 8.14 -12.96 13.53
C LYS A 191 7.94 -14.48 13.46
N ILE A 192 6.74 -14.96 13.76
CA ILE A 192 6.42 -16.40 13.73
C ILE A 192 6.25 -16.89 12.27
N LYS A 193 5.88 -15.99 11.38
CA LYS A 193 5.62 -16.29 9.97
C LYS A 193 6.91 -16.55 9.16
N TYR A 194 8.03 -16.15 9.69
CA TYR A 194 9.39 -16.32 9.11
C TYR A 194 10.27 -17.17 10.03
#